data_ddf7491c8f48493d347300b60b2daa49
#
_entry.id   ddf7491c8f48493d347300b60b2daa49
#
_cell.length_a   1.000
_cell.length_b   1.000
_cell.length_c   1.000
_cell.angle_alpha   90.00
_cell.angle_beta   90.00
_cell.angle_gamma   90.00
#
_symmetry.space_group_name_H-M   'P 1'
#
loop_
_entity.id
_entity.type
_entity.pdbx_description
1 polymer ?
#
loop_
_entity_poly.entity_id
_entity_poly.type
_entity_poly.pdbx_seq_one_letter_code
_entity_poly.pdbx_strand_id
1 'polypeptide(L)'
;ALGQLLRGLSALFWGLPIVLVTAVQAAKAELPRSVHLWAVLAAFGLILYGVHLMSGFQPQERVWQFAVDRVRIASLINLGLSPFVVWWSRFPGEFAFQVMVDCLVIGFLFFLIEMNPFLDRLVAMLPDEAMRQETRFFTRINRMILVPIFGIAAFYFLILRLEPSFPVISPWFAFLSEGGLWGVLFLLLLPIAMTMALVWKIKETIFHSVFGR
;
A
#
# COMPACT_ATOMS: atom_id res chain seq x y z
N ALA A 1 -24.06 -6.49 5.30
CA ALA A 1 -22.79 -6.09 5.94
C ALA A 1 -21.66 -7.07 5.64
N LEU A 2 -21.73 -8.36 6.00
CA LEU A 2 -20.64 -9.35 5.78
C LEU A 2 -20.28 -9.57 4.31
N GLY A 3 -21.26 -9.60 3.41
CA GLY A 3 -20.99 -9.71 1.97
C GLY A 3 -20.23 -8.52 1.39
N GLN A 4 -20.46 -7.30 1.91
CA GLN A 4 -19.71 -6.11 1.54
C GLN A 4 -18.28 -6.17 2.07
N LEU A 5 -18.09 -6.66 3.29
CA LEU A 5 -16.78 -6.90 3.89
C LEU A 5 -15.93 -7.87 3.05
N LEU A 6 -16.51 -9.02 2.65
CA LEU A 6 -15.82 -10.00 1.80
C LEU A 6 -15.46 -9.45 0.42
N ARG A 7 -16.34 -8.64 -0.19
CA ARG A 7 -16.03 -7.95 -1.46
C ARG A 7 -14.94 -6.91 -1.27
N GLY A 8 -14.96 -6.16 -0.17
CA GLY A 8 -13.93 -5.19 0.17
C GLY A 8 -12.55 -5.84 0.36
N LEU A 9 -12.48 -6.95 1.12
CA LEU A 9 -11.25 -7.73 1.28
C LEU A 9 -10.75 -8.30 -0.06
N SER A 10 -11.66 -8.78 -0.93
CA SER A 10 -11.29 -9.27 -2.26
C SER A 10 -10.74 -8.15 -3.14
N ALA A 11 -11.34 -6.95 -3.09
CA ALA A 11 -10.85 -5.78 -3.83
C ALA A 11 -9.46 -5.34 -3.34
N LEU A 12 -9.20 -5.36 -2.04
CA LEU A 12 -7.88 -5.08 -1.48
C LEU A 12 -6.84 -6.13 -1.88
N PHE A 13 -7.20 -7.41 -1.80
CA PHE A 13 -6.31 -8.51 -2.17
C PHE A 13 -5.83 -8.40 -3.62
N TRP A 14 -6.72 -8.15 -4.56
CA TRP A 14 -6.37 -7.99 -5.96
C TRP A 14 -5.83 -6.59 -6.27
N GLY A 15 -6.29 -5.57 -5.57
CA GLY A 15 -5.88 -4.18 -5.76
C GLY A 15 -4.39 -3.97 -5.51
N LEU A 16 -3.82 -4.58 -4.46
CA LEU A 16 -2.41 -4.42 -4.11
C LEU A 16 -1.45 -4.83 -5.23
N PRO A 17 -1.51 -6.06 -5.79
CA PRO A 17 -0.62 -6.45 -6.89
C PRO A 17 -0.93 -5.69 -8.18
N ILE A 18 -2.19 -5.39 -8.48
CA ILE A 18 -2.56 -4.62 -9.67
C ILE A 18 -1.97 -3.21 -9.60
N VAL A 19 -2.03 -2.52 -8.46
CA VAL A 19 -1.39 -1.21 -8.26
C VAL A 19 0.11 -1.29 -8.51
N LEU A 20 0.78 -2.29 -7.93
CA LEU A 20 2.22 -2.44 -8.10
C LEU A 20 2.60 -2.65 -9.57
N VAL A 21 1.93 -3.57 -10.26
CA VAL A 21 2.19 -3.89 -11.68
C VAL A 21 1.88 -2.68 -12.56
N THR A 22 0.74 -2.04 -12.39
CA THR A 22 0.35 -0.89 -13.21
C THR A 22 1.25 0.33 -12.97
N ALA A 23 1.67 0.58 -11.72
CA ALA A 23 2.59 1.67 -11.40
C ALA A 23 3.97 1.44 -12.03
N VAL A 24 4.52 0.22 -11.95
CA VAL A 24 5.80 -0.14 -12.57
C VAL A 24 5.73 -0.03 -14.10
N GLN A 25 4.68 -0.55 -14.71
CA GLN A 25 4.48 -0.47 -16.17
C GLN A 25 4.28 0.98 -16.64
N ALA A 26 3.56 1.79 -15.88
CA ALA A 26 3.39 3.20 -16.17
C ALA A 26 4.71 3.98 -16.05
N ALA A 27 5.52 3.68 -15.04
CA ALA A 27 6.84 4.29 -14.86
C ALA A 27 7.80 3.95 -16.01
N LYS A 28 7.73 2.73 -16.56
CA LYS A 28 8.54 2.28 -17.71
C LYS A 28 7.98 2.71 -19.08
N ALA A 29 6.80 3.34 -19.11
CA ALA A 29 6.08 3.70 -20.33
C ALA A 29 5.78 2.51 -21.29
N GLU A 30 5.65 1.30 -20.74
CA GLU A 30 5.44 0.06 -21.52
C GLU A 30 3.97 -0.12 -21.99
N LEU A 31 3.01 0.53 -21.34
CA LEU A 31 1.59 0.46 -21.72
C LEU A 31 1.24 1.41 -22.88
N PRO A 32 0.21 1.13 -23.70
CA PRO A 32 -0.29 2.07 -24.70
C PRO A 32 -0.72 3.40 -24.08
N ARG A 33 -0.38 4.53 -24.72
CA ARG A 33 -0.59 5.89 -24.19
C ARG A 33 -2.03 6.19 -23.74
N SER A 34 -3.01 5.61 -24.43
CA SER A 34 -4.44 5.79 -24.13
C SER A 34 -4.90 5.08 -22.85
N VAL A 35 -4.18 4.03 -22.43
CA VAL A 35 -4.60 3.15 -21.32
C VAL A 35 -3.87 3.47 -20.02
N HIS A 36 -2.67 4.06 -20.10
CA HIS A 36 -1.80 4.31 -18.93
C HIS A 36 -2.53 4.98 -17.77
N LEU A 37 -3.14 6.13 -18.01
CA LEU A 37 -3.77 6.94 -16.98
C LEU A 37 -4.96 6.19 -16.35
N TRP A 38 -5.80 5.59 -17.18
CA TRP A 38 -6.98 4.88 -16.71
C TRP A 38 -6.64 3.62 -15.95
N ALA A 39 -5.60 2.88 -16.37
CA ALA A 39 -5.13 1.67 -15.68
C ALA A 39 -4.64 1.99 -14.27
N VAL A 40 -3.82 3.04 -14.13
CA VAL A 40 -3.31 3.48 -12.83
C VAL A 40 -4.43 3.98 -11.93
N LEU A 41 -5.32 4.83 -12.45
CA LEU A 41 -6.48 5.33 -11.70
C LEU A 41 -7.43 4.20 -11.28
N ALA A 42 -7.70 3.24 -12.17
CA ALA A 42 -8.55 2.10 -11.86
C ALA A 42 -7.93 1.20 -10.78
N ALA A 43 -6.61 0.99 -10.82
CA ALA A 43 -5.90 0.19 -9.83
C ALA A 43 -5.97 0.81 -8.42
N PHE A 44 -5.63 2.09 -8.28
CA PHE A 44 -5.75 2.80 -6.99
C PHE A 44 -7.22 2.98 -6.59
N GLY A 45 -8.13 3.20 -7.56
CA GLY A 45 -9.57 3.24 -7.33
C GLY A 45 -10.13 1.93 -6.77
N LEU A 46 -9.60 0.78 -7.20
CA LEU A 46 -9.98 -0.52 -6.66
C LEU A 46 -9.62 -0.67 -5.18
N ILE A 47 -8.47 -0.17 -4.75
CA ILE A 47 -8.09 -0.13 -3.33
C ILE A 47 -9.05 0.75 -2.55
N LEU A 48 -9.30 1.99 -3.01
CA LEU A 48 -10.23 2.91 -2.35
C LEU A 48 -11.65 2.34 -2.28
N TYR A 49 -12.11 1.69 -3.34
CA TYR A 49 -13.40 1.01 -3.39
C TYR A 49 -13.47 -0.12 -2.37
N GLY A 50 -12.40 -0.94 -2.24
CA GLY A 50 -12.32 -2.00 -1.24
C GLY A 50 -12.44 -1.47 0.19
N VAL A 51 -11.69 -0.42 0.52
CA VAL A 51 -11.76 0.25 1.83
C VAL A 51 -13.15 0.86 2.08
N HIS A 52 -13.75 1.48 1.05
CA HIS A 52 -15.09 2.06 1.15
C HIS A 52 -16.17 1.02 1.43
N LEU A 53 -16.11 -0.15 0.79
CA LEU A 53 -17.05 -1.24 1.08
C LEU A 53 -16.95 -1.73 2.54
N MET A 54 -15.75 -1.69 3.12
CA MET A 54 -15.53 -2.14 4.49
C MET A 54 -16.00 -1.11 5.53
N SER A 55 -16.12 0.17 5.18
CA SER A 55 -16.59 1.23 6.09
C SER A 55 -18.02 1.01 6.58
N GLY A 56 -18.86 0.32 5.80
CA GLY A 56 -20.23 -0.04 6.20
C GLY A 56 -20.33 -1.19 7.22
N PHE A 57 -19.18 -1.82 7.57
CA PHE A 57 -19.15 -2.85 8.60
C PHE A 57 -19.05 -2.21 9.98
N GLN A 58 -19.96 -2.57 10.88
CA GLN A 58 -20.05 -2.06 12.27
C GLN A 58 -19.87 -0.53 12.41
N PRO A 59 -20.78 0.28 11.88
CA PRO A 59 -20.66 1.75 11.89
C PRO A 59 -20.74 2.35 13.30
N GLN A 60 -21.18 1.58 14.29
CA GLN A 60 -21.32 2.03 15.69
C GLN A 60 -20.01 1.95 16.47
N GLU A 61 -19.01 1.19 16.01
CA GLU A 61 -17.73 1.02 16.69
C GLU A 61 -16.76 2.14 16.31
N ARG A 62 -16.55 3.10 17.20
CA ARG A 62 -15.70 4.28 16.95
C ARG A 62 -14.25 3.92 16.64
N VAL A 63 -13.69 2.90 17.30
CA VAL A 63 -12.30 2.49 17.12
C VAL A 63 -12.09 1.89 15.72
N TRP A 64 -13.07 1.11 15.25
CA TRP A 64 -13.06 0.58 13.88
C TRP A 64 -13.18 1.70 12.85
N GLN A 65 -14.14 2.61 13.01
CA GLN A 65 -14.35 3.73 12.09
C GLN A 65 -13.11 4.61 11.97
N PHE A 66 -12.43 4.88 13.09
CA PHE A 66 -11.17 5.62 13.06
C PHE A 66 -10.07 4.91 12.26
N ALA A 67 -9.94 3.59 12.38
CA ALA A 67 -8.99 2.81 11.59
C ALA A 67 -9.34 2.81 10.09
N VAL A 68 -10.63 2.66 9.76
CA VAL A 68 -11.14 2.75 8.38
C VAL A 68 -10.86 4.12 7.76
N ASP A 69 -11.15 5.20 8.49
CA ASP A 69 -10.98 6.57 8.00
C ASP A 69 -9.51 6.88 7.69
N ARG A 70 -8.57 6.41 8.52
CA ARG A 70 -7.13 6.60 8.28
C ARG A 70 -6.70 5.90 6.98
N VAL A 71 -7.08 4.65 6.80
CA VAL A 71 -6.77 3.88 5.57
C VAL A 71 -7.47 4.50 4.36
N ARG A 72 -8.71 4.98 4.52
CA ARG A 72 -9.48 5.64 3.46
C ARG A 72 -8.82 6.95 3.02
N ILE A 73 -8.38 7.79 3.96
CA ILE A 73 -7.68 9.05 3.66
C ILE A 73 -6.36 8.72 2.95
N ALA A 74 -5.57 7.77 3.46
CA ALA A 74 -4.32 7.36 2.82
C ALA A 74 -4.55 6.84 1.40
N SER A 75 -5.58 6.01 1.16
CA SER A 75 -5.92 5.52 -0.18
C SER A 75 -6.42 6.63 -1.12
N LEU A 76 -7.15 7.61 -0.60
CA LEU A 76 -7.61 8.77 -1.39
C LEU A 76 -6.44 9.67 -1.81
N ILE A 77 -5.47 9.92 -0.91
CA ILE A 77 -4.25 10.68 -1.23
C ILE A 77 -3.47 9.95 -2.33
N ASN A 78 -3.29 8.62 -2.21
CA ASN A 78 -2.58 7.83 -3.22
C ASN A 78 -3.31 7.83 -4.57
N LEU A 79 -4.64 7.75 -4.58
CA LEU A 79 -5.43 7.88 -5.81
C LEU A 79 -5.21 9.26 -6.47
N GLY A 80 -5.21 10.34 -5.68
CA GLY A 80 -4.98 11.70 -6.18
C GLY A 80 -3.57 11.90 -6.74
N LEU A 81 -2.56 11.24 -6.16
CA LEU A 81 -1.17 11.30 -6.61
C LEU A 81 -0.86 10.34 -7.76
N SER A 82 -1.66 9.32 -7.98
CA SER A 82 -1.40 8.25 -8.95
C SER A 82 -1.23 8.72 -10.41
N PRO A 83 -1.91 9.77 -10.93
CA PRO A 83 -1.71 10.26 -12.28
C PRO A 83 -0.29 10.78 -12.56
N PHE A 84 0.39 11.26 -11.51
CA PHE A 84 1.73 11.84 -11.65
C PHE A 84 2.78 10.82 -12.08
N VAL A 85 2.59 9.52 -11.84
CA VAL A 85 3.45 8.46 -12.37
C VAL A 85 3.48 8.48 -13.91
N VAL A 86 2.30 8.67 -14.53
CA VAL A 86 2.17 8.75 -15.98
C VAL A 86 2.78 10.03 -16.55
N TRP A 87 2.62 11.15 -15.86
CA TRP A 87 3.20 12.42 -16.29
C TRP A 87 4.72 12.43 -16.10
N TRP A 88 5.22 11.87 -15.00
CA TRP A 88 6.65 11.72 -14.77
C TRP A 88 7.33 10.88 -15.86
N SER A 89 6.73 9.77 -16.28
CA SER A 89 7.29 8.95 -17.38
C SER A 89 7.31 9.67 -18.74
N ARG A 90 6.44 10.68 -18.93
CA ARG A 90 6.39 11.50 -20.15
C ARG A 90 7.32 12.70 -20.11
N PHE A 91 7.54 13.26 -18.94
CA PHE A 91 8.34 14.45 -18.70
C PHE A 91 9.36 14.20 -17.57
N PRO A 92 10.37 13.33 -17.81
CA PRO A 92 11.28 12.88 -16.75
C PRO A 92 12.20 13.99 -16.21
N GLY A 93 12.30 15.13 -16.90
CA GLY A 93 13.08 16.29 -16.45
C GLY A 93 12.30 17.27 -15.54
N GLU A 94 10.99 17.09 -15.41
CA GLU A 94 10.17 18.00 -14.63
C GLU A 94 10.21 17.65 -13.13
N PHE A 95 10.83 18.52 -12.37
CA PHE A 95 11.01 18.41 -10.93
C PHE A 95 9.68 18.20 -10.16
N ALA A 96 8.62 18.91 -10.56
CA ALA A 96 7.32 18.83 -9.90
C ALA A 96 6.73 17.41 -9.97
N PHE A 97 6.80 16.74 -11.13
CA PHE A 97 6.28 15.38 -11.28
C PHE A 97 7.09 14.36 -10.49
N GLN A 98 8.41 14.52 -10.42
CA GLN A 98 9.26 13.68 -9.59
C GLN A 98 8.88 13.80 -8.10
N VAL A 99 8.68 15.03 -7.60
CA VAL A 99 8.21 15.25 -6.21
C VAL A 99 6.90 14.53 -5.95
N MET A 100 5.95 14.62 -6.86
CA MET A 100 4.64 13.99 -6.69
C MET A 100 4.71 12.46 -6.69
N VAL A 101 5.61 11.87 -7.51
CA VAL A 101 5.86 10.43 -7.49
C VAL A 101 6.53 9.98 -6.19
N ASP A 102 7.50 10.75 -5.69
CA ASP A 102 8.13 10.48 -4.40
C ASP A 102 7.11 10.56 -3.26
N CYS A 103 6.21 11.55 -3.29
CA CYS A 103 5.09 11.66 -2.36
C CYS A 103 4.13 10.47 -2.48
N LEU A 104 3.89 9.96 -3.69
CA LEU A 104 3.07 8.76 -3.90
C LEU A 104 3.72 7.52 -3.25
N VAL A 105 5.03 7.33 -3.42
CA VAL A 105 5.76 6.21 -2.82
C VAL A 105 5.67 6.27 -1.29
N ILE A 106 5.93 7.44 -0.70
CA ILE A 106 5.79 7.66 0.74
C ILE A 106 4.34 7.46 1.20
N GLY A 107 3.37 7.98 0.46
CA GLY A 107 1.94 7.82 0.73
C GLY A 107 1.51 6.36 0.67
N PHE A 108 2.05 5.58 -0.26
CA PHE A 108 1.75 4.14 -0.38
C PHE A 108 2.37 3.33 0.75
N LEU A 109 3.59 3.64 1.17
CA LEU A 109 4.22 3.04 2.35
C LEU A 109 3.41 3.36 3.62
N PHE A 110 2.96 4.61 3.76
CA PHE A 110 2.09 5.02 4.86
C PHE A 110 0.76 4.27 4.84
N PHE A 111 0.14 4.11 3.67
CA PHE A 111 -1.07 3.29 3.51
C PHE A 111 -0.84 1.84 3.97
N LEU A 112 0.27 1.20 3.60
CA LEU A 112 0.60 -0.15 4.05
C LEU A 112 0.81 -0.22 5.58
N ILE A 113 1.41 0.81 6.19
CA ILE A 113 1.56 0.90 7.66
C ILE A 113 0.18 0.96 8.33
N GLU A 114 -0.73 1.79 7.83
CA GLU A 114 -2.09 1.93 8.36
C GLU A 114 -2.98 0.70 8.13
N MET A 115 -2.68 -0.11 7.11
CA MET A 115 -3.35 -1.39 6.89
C MET A 115 -3.13 -2.38 8.04
N ASN A 116 -1.99 -2.32 8.75
CA ASN A 116 -1.72 -3.25 9.85
C ASN A 116 -2.70 -3.07 11.03
N PRO A 117 -2.84 -1.89 11.65
CA PRO A 117 -3.82 -1.69 12.71
C PRO A 117 -5.27 -1.87 12.23
N PHE A 118 -5.56 -1.55 10.96
CA PHE A 118 -6.86 -1.78 10.36
C PHE A 118 -7.23 -3.28 10.33
N LEU A 119 -6.33 -4.14 9.85
CA LEU A 119 -6.54 -5.60 9.81
C LEU A 119 -6.57 -6.21 11.22
N ASP A 120 -5.73 -5.74 12.15
CA ASP A 120 -5.74 -6.18 13.54
C ASP A 120 -7.09 -5.86 14.23
N ARG A 121 -7.66 -4.69 13.96
CA ARG A 121 -8.99 -4.31 14.47
C ARG A 121 -10.11 -5.15 13.85
N LEU A 122 -10.04 -5.40 12.55
CA LEU A 122 -11.01 -6.26 11.87
C LEU A 122 -11.06 -7.64 12.51
N VAL A 123 -9.89 -8.26 12.72
CA VAL A 123 -9.80 -9.61 13.31
C VAL A 123 -10.18 -9.61 14.79
N ALA A 124 -9.93 -8.51 15.53
CA ALA A 124 -10.37 -8.39 16.92
C ALA A 124 -11.89 -8.50 17.08
N MET A 125 -12.68 -8.20 16.04
CA MET A 125 -14.13 -8.33 16.02
C MET A 125 -14.62 -9.73 15.64
N LEU A 126 -13.72 -10.61 15.17
CA LEU A 126 -14.07 -11.99 14.85
C LEU A 126 -13.95 -12.89 16.10
N PRO A 127 -14.79 -13.94 16.23
CA PRO A 127 -14.79 -14.82 17.40
C PRO A 127 -13.61 -15.81 17.44
N ASP A 128 -12.68 -15.76 16.49
CA ASP A 128 -11.55 -16.69 16.35
C ASP A 128 -10.30 -16.16 17.07
N GLU A 129 -9.97 -16.79 18.21
CA GLU A 129 -8.81 -16.42 19.05
C GLU A 129 -7.46 -16.78 18.37
N ALA A 130 -7.40 -17.91 17.67
CA ALA A 130 -6.18 -18.35 16.97
C ALA A 130 -5.84 -17.37 15.84
N MET A 131 -6.84 -16.98 15.06
CA MET A 131 -6.68 -15.96 14.01
C MET A 131 -6.24 -14.61 14.59
N ARG A 132 -6.73 -14.23 15.76
CA ARG A 132 -6.37 -12.97 16.44
C ARG A 132 -4.90 -12.95 16.86
N GLN A 133 -4.39 -14.04 17.44
CA GLN A 133 -2.98 -14.13 17.85
C GLN A 133 -2.05 -14.11 16.63
N GLU A 134 -2.40 -14.86 15.60
CA GLU A 134 -1.63 -14.92 14.36
C GLU A 134 -1.58 -13.56 13.64
N THR A 135 -2.72 -12.89 13.52
CA THR A 135 -2.78 -11.55 12.93
C THR A 135 -1.91 -10.55 13.68
N ARG A 136 -1.93 -10.55 15.01
CA ARG A 136 -1.05 -9.69 15.82
C ARG A 136 0.43 -9.96 15.58
N PHE A 137 0.80 -11.22 15.40
CA PHE A 137 2.18 -11.59 15.09
C PHE A 137 2.59 -11.07 13.71
N PHE A 138 1.78 -11.34 12.68
CA PHE A 138 2.03 -10.89 11.31
C PHE A 138 2.07 -9.36 11.18
N THR A 139 1.10 -8.65 11.76
CA THR A 139 1.06 -7.18 11.70
C THR A 139 2.23 -6.55 12.45
N ARG A 140 2.70 -7.16 13.55
CA ARG A 140 3.89 -6.70 14.27
C ARG A 140 5.14 -6.81 13.40
N ILE A 141 5.40 -7.98 12.79
CA ILE A 141 6.55 -8.19 11.91
C ILE A 141 6.46 -7.25 10.70
N ASN A 142 5.32 -7.19 10.05
CA ASN A 142 5.11 -6.33 8.88
C ASN A 142 5.40 -4.86 9.21
N ARG A 143 4.94 -4.39 10.37
CA ARG A 143 5.20 -3.03 10.85
C ARG A 143 6.67 -2.81 11.18
N MET A 144 7.36 -3.79 11.77
CA MET A 144 8.81 -3.72 12.05
C MET A 144 9.63 -3.59 10.77
N ILE A 145 9.16 -4.11 9.65
CA ILE A 145 9.80 -3.97 8.33
C ILE A 145 9.41 -2.64 7.67
N LEU A 146 8.12 -2.30 7.66
CA LEU A 146 7.60 -1.12 6.97
C LEU A 146 8.05 0.21 7.58
N VAL A 147 8.13 0.30 8.92
CA VAL A 147 8.50 1.57 9.59
C VAL A 147 9.94 2.00 9.26
N PRO A 148 10.96 1.11 9.32
CA PRO A 148 12.31 1.47 8.85
C PRO A 148 12.35 1.83 7.36
N ILE A 149 11.66 1.07 6.49
CA ILE A 149 11.61 1.38 5.05
C ILE A 149 11.03 2.78 4.82
N PHE A 150 9.91 3.09 5.49
CA PHE A 150 9.29 4.40 5.43
C PHE A 150 10.25 5.50 5.93
N GLY A 151 10.93 5.26 7.06
CA GLY A 151 11.92 6.19 7.61
C GLY A 151 13.06 6.46 6.63
N ILE A 152 13.62 5.40 6.03
CA ILE A 152 14.70 5.50 5.04
C ILE A 152 14.20 6.25 3.79
N ALA A 153 13.02 5.91 3.27
CA ALA A 153 12.45 6.58 2.10
C ALA A 153 12.17 8.06 2.37
N ALA A 154 11.60 8.40 3.52
CA ALA A 154 11.34 9.79 3.91
C ALA A 154 12.62 10.59 4.12
N PHE A 155 13.63 9.99 4.76
CA PHE A 155 14.95 10.59 4.97
C PHE A 155 15.68 10.83 3.64
N TYR A 156 15.65 9.83 2.74
CA TYR A 156 16.19 9.96 1.39
C TYR A 156 15.56 11.10 0.61
N PHE A 157 14.22 11.15 0.61
CA PHE A 157 13.46 12.23 -0.01
C PHE A 157 13.84 13.60 0.55
N LEU A 158 13.94 13.72 1.88
CA LEU A 158 14.28 14.95 2.55
C LEU A 158 15.70 15.43 2.18
N ILE A 159 16.69 14.53 2.19
CA ILE A 159 18.09 14.88 1.89
C ILE A 159 18.27 15.30 0.43
N LEU A 160 17.69 14.56 -0.53
CA LEU A 160 17.75 14.93 -1.93
C LEU A 160 17.17 16.33 -2.22
N ARG A 161 16.30 16.81 -1.34
CA ARG A 161 15.66 18.12 -1.48
C ARG A 161 16.39 19.24 -0.79
N LEU A 162 17.07 18.96 0.32
CA LEU A 162 17.74 19.99 1.13
C LEU A 162 19.13 20.34 0.59
N GLU A 163 19.89 19.36 0.05
CA GLU A 163 21.20 19.66 -0.57
C GLU A 163 21.62 18.62 -1.62
N PRO A 164 21.74 19.01 -2.90
CA PRO A 164 22.24 18.13 -3.96
C PRO A 164 23.76 17.83 -3.83
N SER A 165 24.46 18.33 -2.82
CA SER A 165 25.92 18.33 -2.72
C SER A 165 26.48 17.48 -1.57
N PHE A 166 25.74 16.55 -0.96
CA PHE A 166 26.29 15.70 0.10
C PHE A 166 27.15 14.55 -0.48
N PRO A 167 28.50 14.67 -0.49
CA PRO A 167 29.39 13.63 -1.03
C PRO A 167 29.43 12.35 -0.17
N VAL A 168 28.97 12.42 1.07
CA VAL A 168 29.01 11.27 2.02
C VAL A 168 27.98 10.18 1.67
N ILE A 169 26.96 10.51 0.90
CA ILE A 169 25.85 9.59 0.57
C ILE A 169 26.11 8.84 -0.75
N SER A 170 27.03 9.35 -1.57
CA SER A 170 27.39 8.77 -2.88
C SER A 170 27.72 7.27 -2.87
N PRO A 171 28.48 6.69 -1.91
CA PRO A 171 28.78 5.26 -1.88
C PRO A 171 27.56 4.38 -1.62
N TRP A 172 26.63 4.84 -0.79
CA TRP A 172 25.37 4.13 -0.50
C TRP A 172 24.45 4.13 -1.71
N PHE A 173 24.45 5.20 -2.50
CA PHE A 173 23.72 5.30 -3.75
C PHE A 173 24.29 4.40 -4.85
N ALA A 174 25.61 4.28 -4.97
CA ALA A 174 26.26 3.37 -5.88
C ALA A 174 25.89 1.91 -5.54
N PHE A 175 25.88 1.54 -4.26
CA PHE A 175 25.43 0.22 -3.81
C PHE A 175 23.95 -0.05 -4.14
N LEU A 176 23.08 0.95 -3.96
CA LEU A 176 21.65 0.83 -4.30
C LEU A 176 21.42 0.78 -5.82
N SER A 177 22.26 1.45 -6.64
CA SER A 177 22.09 1.49 -8.10
C SER A 177 22.55 0.21 -8.82
N GLU A 178 23.57 -0.50 -8.33
CA GLU A 178 24.15 -1.65 -9.04
C GLU A 178 23.67 -3.03 -8.58
N GLY A 179 23.35 -3.22 -7.33
CA GLY A 179 22.91 -4.51 -6.79
C GLY A 179 21.78 -4.41 -5.78
N GLY A 180 21.65 -3.26 -5.15
CA GLY A 180 20.68 -3.01 -4.09
C GLY A 180 19.23 -2.86 -4.59
N LEU A 181 19.02 -2.58 -5.88
CA LEU A 181 17.67 -2.43 -6.44
C LEU A 181 16.83 -3.70 -6.23
N TRP A 182 17.43 -4.87 -6.44
CA TRP A 182 16.75 -6.14 -6.19
C TRP A 182 16.46 -6.38 -4.71
N GLY A 183 17.40 -5.99 -3.84
CA GLY A 183 17.21 -6.05 -2.40
C GLY A 183 16.09 -5.12 -1.91
N VAL A 184 16.05 -3.89 -2.42
CA VAL A 184 14.99 -2.90 -2.10
C VAL A 184 13.65 -3.36 -2.65
N LEU A 185 13.60 -3.90 -3.87
CA LEU A 185 12.39 -4.48 -4.45
C LEU A 185 11.87 -5.66 -3.62
N PHE A 186 12.76 -6.58 -3.24
CA PHE A 186 12.40 -7.69 -2.36
C PHE A 186 11.90 -7.22 -1.00
N LEU A 187 12.59 -6.23 -0.41
CA LEU A 187 12.24 -5.65 0.87
C LEU A 187 10.86 -4.94 0.83
N LEU A 188 10.48 -4.36 -0.31
CA LEU A 188 9.16 -3.74 -0.52
C LEU A 188 8.07 -4.79 -0.81
N LEU A 189 8.41 -5.82 -1.60
CA LEU A 189 7.46 -6.88 -1.97
C LEU A 189 7.06 -7.74 -0.77
N LEU A 190 7.98 -7.96 0.18
CA LEU A 190 7.71 -8.79 1.36
C LEU A 190 6.54 -8.24 2.21
N PRO A 191 6.49 -6.96 2.62
CA PRO A 191 5.35 -6.41 3.33
C PRO A 191 4.03 -6.47 2.56
N ILE A 192 4.08 -6.26 1.25
CA ILE A 192 2.89 -6.36 0.39
C ILE A 192 2.38 -7.80 0.38
N ALA A 193 3.26 -8.78 0.17
CA ALA A 193 2.91 -10.19 0.19
C ALA A 193 2.35 -10.64 1.55
N MET A 194 2.95 -10.17 2.66
CA MET A 194 2.45 -10.42 4.01
C MET A 194 1.06 -9.83 4.21
N THR A 195 0.82 -8.60 3.77
CA THR A 195 -0.50 -7.94 3.84
C THR A 195 -1.53 -8.72 3.01
N MET A 196 -1.17 -9.15 1.79
CA MET A 196 -2.03 -9.97 0.94
C MET A 196 -2.37 -11.31 1.57
N ALA A 197 -1.37 -12.02 2.12
CA ALA A 197 -1.56 -13.31 2.78
C ALA A 197 -2.53 -13.17 3.97
N LEU A 198 -2.37 -12.10 4.76
CA LEU A 198 -3.24 -11.81 5.88
C LEU A 198 -4.68 -11.50 5.43
N VAL A 199 -4.86 -10.65 4.42
CA VAL A 199 -6.18 -10.32 3.84
C VAL A 199 -6.86 -11.58 3.31
N TRP A 200 -6.11 -12.46 2.62
CA TRP A 200 -6.63 -13.74 2.14
C TRP A 200 -7.12 -14.62 3.29
N LYS A 201 -6.30 -14.80 4.32
CA LYS A 201 -6.61 -15.64 5.46
C LYS A 201 -7.84 -15.15 6.24
N ILE A 202 -7.93 -13.84 6.46
CA ILE A 202 -9.11 -13.21 7.09
C ILE A 202 -10.36 -13.49 6.25
N LYS A 203 -10.28 -13.29 4.92
CA LYS A 203 -11.39 -13.59 4.01
C LYS A 203 -11.84 -15.03 4.10
N GLU A 204 -10.90 -15.99 4.11
CA GLU A 204 -11.17 -17.42 4.19
C GLU A 204 -11.84 -17.79 5.52
N THR A 205 -11.34 -17.27 6.63
CA THR A 205 -11.93 -17.47 7.97
C THR A 205 -13.36 -16.95 8.04
N ILE A 206 -13.62 -15.75 7.51
CA ILE A 206 -14.98 -15.19 7.45
C ILE A 206 -15.88 -16.06 6.57
N PHE A 207 -15.37 -16.49 5.41
CA PHE A 207 -16.14 -17.34 4.49
C PHE A 207 -16.54 -18.65 5.15
N HIS A 208 -15.61 -19.35 5.80
CA HIS A 208 -15.89 -20.59 6.52
C HIS A 208 -16.82 -20.40 7.71
N SER A 209 -16.73 -19.28 8.43
CA SER A 209 -17.63 -19.01 9.56
C SER A 209 -19.08 -18.75 9.13
N VAL A 210 -19.30 -18.27 7.90
CA VAL A 210 -20.64 -17.90 7.38
C VAL A 210 -21.25 -19.01 6.55
N PHE A 211 -20.44 -19.70 5.73
CA PHE A 211 -20.91 -20.66 4.73
C PHE A 211 -20.46 -22.12 5.00
N GLY A 212 -19.60 -22.35 5.98
CA GLY A 212 -19.03 -23.65 6.31
C GLY A 212 -19.90 -24.49 7.27
N ARG A 213 -21.23 -24.25 7.31
CA ARG A 213 -22.21 -25.12 8.02
C ARG A 213 -22.85 -26.08 7.08
#